data_ea85e2ed632ca1407bdab8d4856060c4
#
_entry.id   ea85e2ed632ca1407bdab8d4856060c4
#
_cell.length_a   1.000
_cell.length_b   1.000
_cell.length_c   1.000
_cell.angle_alpha   90.00
_cell.angle_beta   90.00
_cell.angle_gamma   90.00
#
_symmetry.space_group_name_H-M   'P 1'
#
loop_
_entity.id
_entity.type
_entity.pdbx_description
1 polymer ?
#
loop_
_entity_poly.entity_id
_entity_poly.type
_entity_poly.pdbx_seq_one_letter_code
_entity_poly.pdbx_strand_id
1 'polypeptide(L)'
;MLLLGFFLGLTVGIGFWIWQQVQLKRYLRRVLQPLSSDSSKVVLPLIPRLQREISIVKQQRQDLQQSLQTYQDLLDFAPVGYLQVDEENQLLWCNQQAREILYLQSWQAGQVRLLMELVRSYELDHLIEQTRDWQKPQTNEWIFHPSCDDAAQMSSVKSLSLRASSFPLTNGQVGVFLENRQPLLDMNQERDRSFSDLAHELRTPLTSIRLVVETLQNRLDPPLNRWVNRLMQEVDRLINLVQSWLELTQMEANPMMQLHLEVLEVRSLIASVWETLEPLTQKRHLSLDYSGAENLCIKADPARIYQVFLNLLDNSIKYSPPGTCIQIQAKILSVKDTDSSDGLRLAGGNRPVKVLEINLIDSGLGFSEADLPHIFERFYRGDKARTRSENNSLGTIVGNGLGLSIVQQIIVAHGGSIKAMNDPETGGAWMQLQLPEVMANYLSEDYS
;
A
#
# COMPACT_ATOMS: atom_id res chain seq x y z
N MET A 1 -50.24 -87.71 -24.07
CA MET A 1 -50.25 -86.42 -24.71
C MET A 1 -49.97 -85.24 -23.74
N LEU A 2 -50.66 -85.18 -22.61
CA LEU A 2 -50.56 -84.08 -21.62
C LEU A 2 -49.15 -83.99 -20.97
N LEU A 3 -48.52 -85.10 -20.58
CA LEU A 3 -47.17 -85.13 -19.98
C LEU A 3 -46.08 -84.65 -20.94
N LEU A 4 -46.22 -84.98 -22.25
CA LEU A 4 -45.25 -84.54 -23.23
C LEU A 4 -45.28 -83.00 -23.46
N GLY A 5 -46.47 -82.37 -23.42
CA GLY A 5 -46.66 -80.93 -23.53
C GLY A 5 -46.08 -80.16 -22.31
N PHE A 6 -46.23 -80.76 -21.12
CA PHE A 6 -45.68 -80.18 -19.89
C PHE A 6 -44.11 -80.14 -19.92
N PHE A 7 -43.48 -81.26 -20.31
CA PHE A 7 -42.01 -81.30 -20.41
C PHE A 7 -41.48 -80.37 -21.50
N LEU A 8 -42.21 -80.25 -22.63
CA LEU A 8 -41.82 -79.33 -23.70
C LEU A 8 -41.94 -77.84 -23.23
N GLY A 9 -43.00 -77.49 -22.52
CA GLY A 9 -43.15 -76.15 -21.96
C GLY A 9 -42.07 -75.79 -20.89
N LEU A 10 -41.73 -76.78 -20.03
CA LEU A 10 -40.73 -76.64 -19.02
C LEU A 10 -39.32 -76.40 -19.65
N THR A 11 -38.96 -77.17 -20.69
CA THR A 11 -37.66 -76.98 -21.38
C THR A 11 -37.56 -75.65 -22.09
N VAL A 12 -38.65 -75.20 -22.76
CA VAL A 12 -38.70 -73.86 -23.37
C VAL A 12 -38.60 -72.75 -22.32
N GLY A 13 -39.30 -72.90 -21.21
CA GLY A 13 -39.25 -71.95 -20.10
C GLY A 13 -37.85 -71.83 -19.48
N ILE A 14 -37.19 -72.98 -19.24
CA ILE A 14 -35.84 -73.02 -18.72
C ILE A 14 -34.80 -72.39 -19.76
N GLY A 15 -35.04 -72.76 -21.05
CA GLY A 15 -34.19 -72.18 -22.13
C GLY A 15 -34.34 -70.67 -22.23
N PHE A 16 -35.54 -70.13 -22.14
CA PHE A 16 -35.79 -68.69 -22.15
C PHE A 16 -35.22 -68.04 -20.91
N TRP A 17 -35.36 -68.65 -19.74
CA TRP A 17 -34.78 -68.11 -18.50
C TRP A 17 -33.23 -68.03 -18.56
N ILE A 18 -32.58 -69.10 -19.06
CA ILE A 18 -31.14 -69.14 -19.26
C ILE A 18 -30.73 -68.08 -20.28
N TRP A 19 -31.44 -67.94 -21.40
CA TRP A 19 -31.16 -66.93 -22.40
C TRP A 19 -31.26 -65.51 -21.83
N GLN A 20 -32.28 -65.22 -21.07
CA GLN A 20 -32.50 -63.93 -20.37
C GLN A 20 -31.38 -63.64 -19.37
N GLN A 21 -30.92 -64.63 -18.62
CA GLN A 21 -29.79 -64.51 -17.70
C GLN A 21 -28.48 -64.24 -18.44
N VAL A 22 -28.25 -64.85 -19.56
CA VAL A 22 -27.05 -64.62 -20.40
C VAL A 22 -27.07 -63.22 -21.04
N GLN A 23 -28.21 -62.77 -21.53
CA GLN A 23 -28.40 -61.42 -22.05
C GLN A 23 -28.16 -60.35 -20.99
N LEU A 24 -28.72 -60.52 -19.81
CA LEU A 24 -28.56 -59.63 -18.66
C LEU A 24 -27.06 -59.57 -18.26
N LYS A 25 -26.39 -60.73 -18.22
CA LYS A 25 -24.93 -60.79 -17.92
C LYS A 25 -24.08 -60.08 -18.97
N ARG A 26 -24.44 -60.19 -20.28
CA ARG A 26 -23.74 -59.50 -21.37
C ARG A 26 -23.96 -57.98 -21.31
N TYR A 27 -25.17 -57.55 -21.04
CA TYR A 27 -25.51 -56.14 -20.87
C TYR A 27 -24.75 -55.52 -19.69
N LEU A 28 -24.77 -56.15 -18.53
CA LEU A 28 -24.04 -55.70 -17.33
C LEU A 28 -22.54 -55.67 -17.54
N ARG A 29 -21.98 -56.63 -18.30
CA ARG A 29 -20.55 -56.57 -18.65
C ARG A 29 -20.18 -55.39 -19.54
N ARG A 30 -21.03 -54.97 -20.49
CA ARG A 30 -20.79 -53.79 -21.35
C ARG A 30 -20.88 -52.48 -20.54
N VAL A 31 -21.80 -52.37 -19.62
CA VAL A 31 -21.95 -51.19 -18.79
C VAL A 31 -20.80 -51.04 -17.77
N LEU A 32 -20.24 -52.15 -17.31
CA LEU A 32 -19.13 -52.16 -16.34
C LEU A 32 -17.74 -52.09 -16.93
N GLN A 33 -17.57 -52.29 -18.24
CA GLN A 33 -16.27 -52.28 -18.92
C GLN A 33 -15.53 -50.92 -18.82
N PRO A 34 -16.20 -49.77 -18.95
CA PRO A 34 -15.53 -48.49 -18.78
C PRO A 34 -15.17 -48.11 -17.33
N LEU A 35 -15.74 -48.81 -16.32
CA LEU A 35 -15.52 -48.52 -14.90
C LEU A 35 -14.34 -49.35 -14.28
N SER A 36 -13.74 -50.24 -15.03
CA SER A 36 -12.70 -51.11 -14.52
C SER A 36 -11.30 -50.72 -15.06
N SER A 37 -10.67 -49.74 -14.41
CA SER A 37 -9.29 -49.34 -14.68
C SER A 37 -8.25 -50.06 -13.81
N ASP A 38 -8.64 -51.05 -13.01
CA ASP A 38 -7.65 -51.71 -12.13
C ASP A 38 -7.56 -53.21 -12.34
N SER A 39 -6.38 -53.65 -12.69
CA SER A 39 -5.99 -54.99 -13.13
C SER A 39 -5.75 -55.94 -11.97
N SER A 40 -6.69 -56.17 -11.07
CA SER A 40 -6.59 -57.26 -10.08
C SER A 40 -7.44 -58.45 -10.50
N LYS A 41 -6.75 -59.56 -10.83
CA LYS A 41 -7.31 -60.86 -11.28
C LYS A 41 -8.06 -61.63 -10.18
N VAL A 42 -9.03 -61.09 -9.57
CA VAL A 42 -9.94 -61.82 -8.69
C VAL A 42 -11.29 -61.90 -9.36
N VAL A 43 -11.68 -63.10 -9.82
CA VAL A 43 -12.99 -63.38 -10.43
C VAL A 43 -14.03 -63.43 -9.34
N LEU A 44 -14.51 -62.28 -8.89
CA LEU A 44 -15.68 -62.17 -7.99
C LEU A 44 -16.95 -62.34 -8.83
N PRO A 45 -18.04 -62.94 -8.24
CA PRO A 45 -19.35 -62.94 -8.85
C PRO A 45 -19.83 -61.53 -9.20
N LEU A 46 -20.60 -61.36 -10.29
CA LEU A 46 -21.00 -60.06 -10.83
C LEU A 46 -21.71 -59.14 -9.81
N ILE A 47 -22.57 -59.69 -8.96
CA ILE A 47 -23.35 -58.96 -7.97
C ILE A 47 -22.47 -58.30 -6.86
N PRO A 48 -21.58 -59.04 -6.19
CA PRO A 48 -20.64 -58.44 -5.23
C PRO A 48 -19.73 -57.37 -5.83
N ARG A 49 -19.33 -57.51 -7.12
CA ARG A 49 -18.53 -56.52 -7.81
C ARG A 49 -19.29 -55.22 -8.05
N LEU A 50 -20.55 -55.30 -8.53
CA LEU A 50 -21.45 -54.14 -8.66
C LEU A 50 -21.70 -53.44 -7.31
N GLN A 51 -21.93 -54.20 -6.25
CA GLN A 51 -22.14 -53.63 -4.91
C GLN A 51 -20.89 -52.88 -4.42
N ARG A 52 -19.71 -53.43 -4.69
CA ARG A 52 -18.44 -52.77 -4.34
C ARG A 52 -18.24 -51.47 -5.12
N GLU A 53 -18.44 -51.45 -6.45
CA GLU A 53 -18.32 -50.25 -7.28
C GLU A 53 -19.31 -49.15 -6.85
N ILE A 54 -20.56 -49.53 -6.60
CA ILE A 54 -21.58 -48.60 -6.08
C ILE A 54 -21.20 -48.05 -4.71
N SER A 55 -20.63 -48.87 -3.83
CA SER A 55 -20.14 -48.40 -2.51
C SER A 55 -18.96 -47.42 -2.63
N ILE A 56 -18.01 -47.69 -3.55
CA ILE A 56 -16.88 -46.80 -3.82
C ILE A 56 -17.39 -45.45 -4.36
N VAL A 57 -18.26 -45.46 -5.35
CA VAL A 57 -18.84 -44.22 -5.92
C VAL A 57 -19.63 -43.43 -4.86
N LYS A 58 -20.40 -44.14 -4.03
CA LYS A 58 -21.11 -43.51 -2.91
C LYS A 58 -20.14 -42.84 -1.91
N GLN A 59 -19.08 -43.57 -1.56
CA GLN A 59 -18.10 -43.08 -0.63
C GLN A 59 -17.33 -41.85 -1.22
N GLN A 60 -16.90 -41.93 -2.46
CA GLN A 60 -16.27 -40.79 -3.15
C GLN A 60 -17.18 -39.55 -3.22
N ARG A 61 -18.48 -39.78 -3.49
CA ARG A 61 -19.48 -38.69 -3.46
C ARG A 61 -19.63 -38.08 -2.07
N GLN A 62 -19.65 -38.91 -1.02
CA GLN A 62 -19.71 -38.43 0.36
C GLN A 62 -18.48 -37.68 0.77
N ASP A 63 -17.29 -38.19 0.43
CA ASP A 63 -16.01 -37.54 0.71
C ASP A 63 -15.91 -36.20 0.00
N LEU A 64 -16.36 -36.11 -1.27
CA LEU A 64 -16.41 -34.87 -2.02
C LEU A 64 -17.40 -33.87 -1.42
N GLN A 65 -18.59 -34.33 -1.02
CA GLN A 65 -19.56 -33.46 -0.35
C GLN A 65 -19.04 -32.94 0.98
N GLN A 66 -18.38 -33.79 1.76
CA GLN A 66 -17.78 -33.39 3.03
C GLN A 66 -16.66 -32.39 2.82
N SER A 67 -15.82 -32.58 1.80
CA SER A 67 -14.76 -31.62 1.43
C SER A 67 -15.34 -30.27 1.01
N LEU A 68 -16.38 -30.27 0.17
CA LEU A 68 -17.07 -29.04 -0.24
C LEU A 68 -17.66 -28.30 0.97
N GLN A 69 -18.32 -29.01 1.88
CA GLN A 69 -18.86 -28.42 3.10
C GLN A 69 -17.75 -27.80 3.95
N THR A 70 -16.62 -28.51 4.12
CA THR A 70 -15.47 -27.99 4.86
C THR A 70 -14.90 -26.70 4.25
N TYR A 71 -14.80 -26.62 2.92
CA TYR A 71 -14.34 -25.41 2.24
C TYR A 71 -15.34 -24.24 2.38
N GLN A 72 -16.65 -24.54 2.30
CA GLN A 72 -17.68 -23.52 2.54
C GLN A 72 -17.62 -22.99 3.97
N ASP A 73 -17.53 -23.88 4.95
CA ASP A 73 -17.41 -23.50 6.36
C ASP A 73 -16.14 -22.66 6.61
N LEU A 74 -15.01 -23.02 6.00
CA LEU A 74 -13.77 -22.24 6.10
C LEU A 74 -13.92 -20.83 5.53
N LEU A 75 -14.60 -20.69 4.39
CA LEU A 75 -14.86 -19.38 3.78
C LEU A 75 -15.88 -18.57 4.59
N ASP A 76 -16.90 -19.21 5.18
CA ASP A 76 -17.88 -18.52 6.01
C ASP A 76 -17.29 -17.99 7.33
N PHE A 77 -16.33 -18.70 7.91
CA PHE A 77 -15.61 -18.25 9.11
C PHE A 77 -14.41 -17.34 8.81
N ALA A 78 -14.06 -17.14 7.55
CA ALA A 78 -12.96 -16.26 7.18
C ALA A 78 -13.25 -14.82 7.61
N PRO A 79 -12.26 -14.08 8.19
CA PRO A 79 -12.44 -12.69 8.60
C PRO A 79 -12.46 -11.71 7.41
N VAL A 80 -12.54 -12.22 6.21
CA VAL A 80 -12.52 -11.49 4.94
C VAL A 80 -13.80 -11.79 4.18
N GLY A 81 -14.44 -10.77 3.60
CA GLY A 81 -15.60 -10.98 2.71
C GLY A 81 -15.15 -11.74 1.46
N TYR A 82 -15.95 -12.74 1.04
CA TYR A 82 -15.74 -13.44 -0.22
C TYR A 82 -17.05 -13.49 -1.00
N LEU A 83 -16.97 -13.20 -2.29
CA LEU A 83 -18.10 -13.37 -3.21
C LEU A 83 -17.61 -13.98 -4.53
N GLN A 84 -18.54 -14.64 -5.22
CA GLN A 84 -18.31 -15.28 -6.50
C GLN A 84 -19.41 -14.87 -7.47
N VAL A 85 -19.02 -14.48 -8.67
CA VAL A 85 -19.93 -14.11 -9.77
C VAL A 85 -19.73 -15.01 -10.98
N ASP A 86 -20.76 -15.15 -11.80
CA ASP A 86 -20.70 -15.85 -13.07
C ASP A 86 -20.19 -14.96 -14.22
N GLU A 87 -20.30 -15.47 -15.46
CA GLU A 87 -19.87 -14.75 -16.67
C GLU A 87 -20.72 -13.51 -16.99
N GLU A 88 -21.95 -13.41 -16.43
CA GLU A 88 -22.88 -12.30 -16.61
C GLU A 88 -22.90 -11.33 -15.41
N ASN A 89 -21.92 -11.40 -14.49
CA ASN A 89 -21.83 -10.64 -13.24
C ASN A 89 -23.01 -10.88 -12.28
N GLN A 90 -23.65 -12.06 -12.33
CA GLN A 90 -24.66 -12.45 -11.38
C GLN A 90 -24.01 -13.04 -10.14
N LEU A 91 -24.51 -12.69 -8.95
CA LEU A 91 -23.98 -13.19 -7.69
C LEU A 91 -24.38 -14.65 -7.48
N LEU A 92 -23.39 -15.55 -7.52
CA LEU A 92 -23.58 -16.98 -7.29
C LEU A 92 -23.56 -17.33 -5.80
N TRP A 93 -22.59 -16.78 -5.09
CA TRP A 93 -22.37 -17.08 -3.67
C TRP A 93 -21.61 -15.95 -2.98
N CYS A 94 -21.87 -15.76 -1.70
CA CYS A 94 -21.09 -14.89 -0.85
C CYS A 94 -21.12 -15.40 0.60
N ASN A 95 -20.02 -15.21 1.33
CA ASN A 95 -19.94 -15.53 2.75
C ASN A 95 -20.63 -14.46 3.62
N GLN A 96 -20.73 -14.73 4.91
CA GLN A 96 -21.38 -13.83 5.84
C GLN A 96 -20.67 -12.47 5.93
N GLN A 97 -19.36 -12.44 5.93
CA GLN A 97 -18.58 -11.19 5.97
C GLN A 97 -18.83 -10.31 4.73
N ALA A 98 -18.92 -10.88 3.53
CA ALA A 98 -19.28 -10.11 2.34
C ALA A 98 -20.70 -9.54 2.41
N ARG A 99 -21.65 -10.29 2.98
CA ARG A 99 -23.04 -9.80 3.20
C ARG A 99 -23.06 -8.62 4.15
N GLU A 100 -22.29 -8.66 5.22
CA GLU A 100 -22.20 -7.57 6.20
C GLU A 100 -21.51 -6.34 5.60
N ILE A 101 -20.37 -6.51 4.91
CA ILE A 101 -19.62 -5.42 4.29
C ILE A 101 -20.42 -4.71 3.19
N LEU A 102 -21.12 -5.50 2.33
CA LEU A 102 -21.86 -4.98 1.18
C LEU A 102 -23.35 -4.72 1.49
N TYR A 103 -23.80 -4.95 2.72
CA TYR A 103 -25.20 -4.78 3.16
C TYR A 103 -26.20 -5.64 2.38
N LEU A 104 -25.83 -6.89 2.03
CA LEU A 104 -26.63 -7.83 1.23
C LEU A 104 -27.59 -8.66 2.09
N GLN A 105 -28.26 -8.07 3.06
CA GLN A 105 -29.12 -8.81 4.03
C GLN A 105 -30.35 -9.45 3.36
N SER A 106 -30.85 -8.87 2.28
CA SER A 106 -32.05 -9.36 1.56
C SER A 106 -31.78 -10.43 0.50
N TRP A 107 -30.50 -10.69 0.17
CA TRP A 107 -30.14 -11.68 -0.84
C TRP A 107 -30.02 -13.08 -0.25
N GLN A 108 -30.61 -14.08 -0.95
CA GLN A 108 -30.54 -15.50 -0.59
C GLN A 108 -29.82 -16.29 -1.68
N ALA A 109 -29.01 -17.28 -1.29
CA ALA A 109 -28.31 -18.16 -2.21
C ALA A 109 -29.29 -18.87 -3.16
N GLY A 110 -29.02 -18.78 -4.48
CA GLY A 110 -29.90 -19.32 -5.54
C GLY A 110 -30.81 -18.27 -6.18
N GLN A 111 -30.85 -17.04 -5.69
CA GLN A 111 -31.49 -15.94 -6.41
C GLN A 111 -30.52 -15.37 -7.44
N VAL A 112 -30.86 -15.50 -8.71
CA VAL A 112 -30.10 -14.94 -9.84
C VAL A 112 -30.35 -13.42 -9.89
N ARG A 113 -29.36 -12.63 -9.47
CA ARG A 113 -29.38 -11.16 -9.52
C ARG A 113 -28.03 -10.60 -9.90
N LEU A 114 -28.03 -9.56 -10.70
CA LEU A 114 -26.81 -8.83 -11.05
C LEU A 114 -26.18 -8.20 -9.80
N LEU A 115 -24.87 -8.35 -9.66
CA LEU A 115 -24.15 -7.77 -8.53
C LEU A 115 -24.29 -6.23 -8.49
N MET A 116 -24.30 -5.58 -9.65
CA MET A 116 -24.47 -4.13 -9.78
C MET A 116 -25.83 -3.64 -9.27
N GLU A 117 -26.90 -4.44 -9.40
CA GLU A 117 -28.22 -4.11 -8.83
C GLU A 117 -28.23 -4.18 -7.31
N LEU A 118 -27.46 -5.14 -6.74
CA LEU A 118 -27.39 -5.39 -5.31
C LEU A 118 -26.48 -4.41 -4.58
N VAL A 119 -25.32 -4.11 -5.16
CA VAL A 119 -24.23 -3.39 -4.47
C VAL A 119 -24.08 -1.95 -4.97
N ARG A 120 -24.46 -1.66 -6.22
CA ARG A 120 -24.36 -0.34 -6.87
C ARG A 120 -22.95 0.27 -6.77
N SER A 121 -21.90 -0.56 -6.90
CA SER A 121 -20.51 -0.10 -6.94
C SER A 121 -19.91 -0.33 -8.32
N TYR A 122 -19.64 0.77 -9.01
CA TYR A 122 -18.98 0.75 -10.32
C TYR A 122 -17.55 0.21 -10.22
N GLU A 123 -16.84 0.53 -9.14
CA GLU A 123 -15.45 0.14 -8.92
C GLU A 123 -15.33 -1.38 -8.76
N LEU A 124 -16.30 -2.00 -8.09
CA LEU A 124 -16.35 -3.45 -7.91
C LEU A 124 -16.66 -4.16 -9.24
N ASP A 125 -17.64 -3.67 -9.98
CA ASP A 125 -18.04 -4.21 -11.27
C ASP A 125 -16.89 -4.12 -12.29
N HIS A 126 -16.26 -2.94 -12.37
CA HIS A 126 -15.10 -2.71 -13.24
C HIS A 126 -13.91 -3.61 -12.89
N LEU A 127 -13.63 -3.84 -11.60
CA LEU A 127 -12.58 -4.75 -11.13
C LEU A 127 -12.85 -6.19 -11.61
N ILE A 128 -14.11 -6.64 -11.56
CA ILE A 128 -14.52 -7.97 -12.01
C ILE A 128 -14.33 -8.10 -13.53
N GLU A 129 -14.77 -7.10 -14.31
CA GLU A 129 -14.59 -7.10 -15.76
C GLU A 129 -13.11 -7.10 -16.17
N GLN A 130 -12.30 -6.25 -15.57
CA GLN A 130 -10.84 -6.24 -15.82
C GLN A 130 -10.20 -7.58 -15.52
N THR A 131 -10.60 -8.24 -14.42
CA THR A 131 -10.07 -9.55 -14.05
C THR A 131 -10.44 -10.61 -15.07
N ARG A 132 -11.67 -10.56 -15.60
CA ARG A 132 -12.14 -11.46 -16.63
C ARG A 132 -11.41 -11.24 -17.96
N ASP A 133 -11.23 -9.99 -18.37
CA ASP A 133 -10.58 -9.64 -19.62
C ASP A 133 -9.07 -9.97 -19.62
N TRP A 134 -8.39 -9.67 -18.52
CA TRP A 134 -6.94 -9.87 -18.43
C TRP A 134 -6.55 -11.26 -17.95
N GLN A 135 -7.49 -12.05 -17.44
CA GLN A 135 -7.24 -13.39 -16.88
C GLN A 135 -6.09 -13.40 -15.85
N LYS A 136 -5.97 -12.34 -15.06
CA LYS A 136 -4.97 -12.17 -14.02
C LYS A 136 -5.61 -11.59 -12.76
N PRO A 137 -5.11 -11.93 -11.57
CA PRO A 137 -5.56 -11.31 -10.34
C PRO A 137 -5.40 -9.78 -10.41
N GLN A 138 -6.42 -9.06 -9.94
CA GLN A 138 -6.45 -7.61 -9.84
C GLN A 138 -6.75 -7.18 -8.41
N THR A 139 -6.28 -6.00 -8.03
CA THR A 139 -6.57 -5.43 -6.70
C THR A 139 -6.88 -3.95 -6.87
N ASN A 140 -7.95 -3.50 -6.23
CA ASN A 140 -8.34 -2.11 -6.19
C ASN A 140 -8.78 -1.71 -4.77
N GLU A 141 -8.64 -0.42 -4.45
CA GLU A 141 -9.05 0.17 -3.17
C GLU A 141 -9.85 1.43 -3.44
N TRP A 142 -11.04 1.54 -2.83
CA TRP A 142 -11.94 2.69 -3.02
C TRP A 142 -12.81 2.93 -1.80
N ILE A 143 -13.47 4.09 -1.78
CA ILE A 143 -14.48 4.43 -0.77
C ILE A 143 -15.82 3.89 -1.25
N PHE A 144 -16.33 2.88 -0.55
CA PHE A 144 -17.63 2.28 -0.82
C PHE A 144 -18.73 3.04 -0.07
N HIS A 145 -19.77 3.39 -0.80
CA HIS A 145 -20.97 4.03 -0.28
C HIS A 145 -22.12 3.02 -0.32
N PRO A 146 -22.47 2.38 0.82
CA PRO A 146 -23.56 1.43 0.82
C PRO A 146 -24.89 2.07 0.42
N SER A 147 -25.63 1.42 -0.48
CA SER A 147 -26.99 1.83 -0.85
C SER A 147 -27.98 1.09 0.03
N CYS A 148 -28.73 1.82 0.86
CA CYS A 148 -29.83 1.26 1.65
C CYS A 148 -31.16 1.57 0.95
N ASP A 149 -32.05 0.57 0.87
CA ASP A 149 -33.41 0.76 0.32
C ASP A 149 -34.31 1.57 1.27
N ASP A 150 -33.93 1.75 2.54
CA ASP A 150 -34.68 2.49 3.55
C ASP A 150 -34.09 3.91 3.74
N ALA A 151 -34.86 4.93 3.35
CA ALA A 151 -34.46 6.34 3.49
C ALA A 151 -34.17 6.76 4.96
N ALA A 152 -34.73 6.06 5.93
CA ALA A 152 -34.52 6.32 7.36
C ALA A 152 -33.14 5.83 7.84
N GLN A 153 -32.54 4.81 7.19
CA GLN A 153 -31.23 4.27 7.53
C GLN A 153 -30.09 4.97 6.78
N MET A 154 -30.41 5.70 5.72
CA MET A 154 -29.43 6.38 4.84
C MET A 154 -28.55 7.40 5.60
N SER A 155 -29.07 8.04 6.66
CA SER A 155 -28.34 8.99 7.50
C SER A 155 -27.36 8.35 8.48
N SER A 156 -27.45 7.05 8.73
CA SER A 156 -26.62 6.32 9.70
C SER A 156 -25.53 5.45 9.09
N VAL A 157 -25.59 5.19 7.79
CA VAL A 157 -24.61 4.33 7.10
C VAL A 157 -23.40 5.15 6.67
N LYS A 158 -22.27 4.85 7.30
CA LYS A 158 -20.99 5.49 6.98
C LYS A 158 -20.38 4.87 5.73
N SER A 159 -19.70 5.68 4.93
CA SER A 159 -18.83 5.19 3.87
C SER A 159 -17.69 4.35 4.45
N LEU A 160 -17.32 3.29 3.73
CA LEU A 160 -16.30 2.34 4.14
C LEU A 160 -15.14 2.36 3.13
N SER A 161 -13.91 2.38 3.60
CA SER A 161 -12.77 2.09 2.73
C SER A 161 -12.69 0.59 2.53
N LEU A 162 -12.87 0.15 1.27
CA LEU A 162 -12.80 -1.25 0.87
C LEU A 162 -11.57 -1.49 -0.01
N ARG A 163 -10.91 -2.60 0.28
CA ARG A 163 -9.93 -3.19 -0.63
C ARG A 163 -10.51 -4.49 -1.17
N ALA A 164 -10.54 -4.62 -2.50
CA ALA A 164 -10.95 -5.86 -3.15
C ALA A 164 -9.79 -6.46 -3.94
N SER A 165 -9.67 -7.78 -3.85
CA SER A 165 -8.75 -8.58 -4.65
C SER A 165 -9.54 -9.63 -5.40
N SER A 166 -9.54 -9.55 -6.74
CA SER A 166 -10.28 -10.42 -7.63
C SER A 166 -9.35 -11.38 -8.36
N PHE A 167 -9.85 -12.56 -8.69
CA PHE A 167 -9.10 -13.58 -9.42
C PHE A 167 -10.02 -14.39 -10.33
N PRO A 168 -9.53 -14.78 -11.52
CA PRO A 168 -10.32 -15.55 -12.46
C PRO A 168 -10.49 -16.98 -11.98
N LEU A 169 -11.71 -17.50 -12.15
CA LEU A 169 -12.07 -18.89 -11.89
C LEU A 169 -12.40 -19.60 -13.21
N THR A 170 -12.67 -20.89 -13.12
CA THR A 170 -13.13 -21.67 -14.27
C THR A 170 -14.47 -21.18 -14.81
N ASN A 171 -14.74 -21.40 -16.11
CA ASN A 171 -16.01 -21.07 -16.76
C ASN A 171 -16.36 -19.56 -16.72
N GLY A 172 -15.39 -18.66 -16.85
CA GLY A 172 -15.65 -17.21 -16.88
C GLY A 172 -16.09 -16.60 -15.55
N GLN A 173 -16.11 -17.39 -14.49
CA GLN A 173 -16.45 -16.93 -13.15
C GLN A 173 -15.30 -16.11 -12.54
N VAL A 174 -15.62 -15.22 -11.62
CA VAL A 174 -14.65 -14.41 -10.88
C VAL A 174 -14.93 -14.51 -9.38
N GLY A 175 -13.86 -14.80 -8.62
CA GLY A 175 -13.89 -14.72 -7.16
C GLY A 175 -13.33 -13.40 -6.69
N VAL A 176 -13.93 -12.81 -5.65
CA VAL A 176 -13.48 -11.53 -5.07
C VAL A 176 -13.38 -11.65 -3.56
N PHE A 177 -12.21 -11.31 -3.02
CA PHE A 177 -12.03 -11.05 -1.61
C PHE A 177 -12.22 -9.57 -1.31
N LEU A 178 -12.94 -9.28 -0.22
CA LEU A 178 -13.26 -7.93 0.26
C LEU A 178 -12.69 -7.75 1.66
N GLU A 179 -11.89 -6.73 1.84
CA GLU A 179 -11.30 -6.34 3.12
C GLU A 179 -11.80 -4.96 3.53
N ASN A 180 -12.43 -4.85 4.69
CA ASN A 180 -12.81 -3.56 5.26
C ASN A 180 -11.60 -2.90 5.92
N ARG A 181 -11.10 -1.84 5.31
CA ARG A 181 -9.95 -1.05 5.79
C ARG A 181 -10.34 0.08 6.75
N GLN A 182 -11.63 0.36 6.91
CA GLN A 182 -12.11 1.46 7.73
C GLN A 182 -11.64 1.39 9.19
N PRO A 183 -11.66 0.24 9.89
CA PRO A 183 -11.18 0.15 11.25
C PRO A 183 -9.70 0.50 11.40
N LEU A 184 -8.87 0.12 10.42
CA LEU A 184 -7.45 0.46 10.39
C LEU A 184 -7.24 1.97 10.19
N LEU A 185 -8.02 2.58 9.29
CA LEU A 185 -7.98 4.02 9.04
C LEU A 185 -8.47 4.81 10.27
N ASP A 186 -9.55 4.36 10.91
CA ASP A 186 -10.10 4.99 12.12
C ASP A 186 -9.07 4.94 13.26
N MET A 187 -8.44 3.80 13.52
CA MET A 187 -7.37 3.67 14.50
C MET A 187 -6.18 4.60 14.22
N ASN A 188 -5.77 4.70 12.96
CA ASN A 188 -4.70 5.61 12.56
C ASN A 188 -5.11 7.08 12.80
N GLN A 189 -6.33 7.46 12.40
CA GLN A 189 -6.84 8.81 12.61
C GLN A 189 -6.99 9.16 14.10
N GLU A 190 -7.48 8.26 14.94
CA GLU A 190 -7.55 8.47 16.39
C GLU A 190 -6.18 8.65 17.02
N ARG A 191 -5.21 7.81 16.61
CA ARG A 191 -3.82 7.96 17.01
C ARG A 191 -3.27 9.33 16.63
N ASP A 192 -3.50 9.76 15.41
CA ASP A 192 -2.97 11.01 14.87
C ASP A 192 -3.63 12.23 15.54
N ARG A 193 -4.94 12.17 15.83
CA ARG A 193 -5.64 13.19 16.64
C ARG A 193 -5.06 13.28 18.05
N SER A 194 -4.87 12.15 18.71
CA SER A 194 -4.29 12.10 20.05
C SER A 194 -2.89 12.72 20.09
N PHE A 195 -2.08 12.45 19.06
CA PHE A 195 -0.76 13.07 18.94
C PHE A 195 -0.82 14.58 18.68
N SER A 196 -1.78 15.03 17.86
CA SER A 196 -2.00 16.46 17.62
C SER A 196 -2.38 17.20 18.91
N ASP A 197 -3.28 16.62 19.68
CA ASP A 197 -3.73 17.19 20.95
C ASP A 197 -2.60 17.26 21.97
N LEU A 198 -1.82 16.18 22.10
CA LEU A 198 -0.64 16.15 22.97
C LEU A 198 0.41 17.19 22.56
N ALA A 199 0.66 17.38 21.27
CA ALA A 199 1.60 18.39 20.79
C ALA A 199 1.13 19.81 21.08
N HIS A 200 -0.17 20.10 20.97
CA HIS A 200 -0.75 21.37 21.35
C HIS A 200 -0.65 21.60 22.87
N GLU A 201 -0.94 20.59 23.68
CA GLU A 201 -0.81 20.66 25.13
C GLU A 201 0.63 20.81 25.60
N LEU A 202 1.61 20.25 24.88
CA LEU A 202 3.04 20.45 25.18
C LEU A 202 3.56 21.83 24.76
N ARG A 203 3.07 22.40 23.66
CA ARG A 203 3.51 23.73 23.19
C ARG A 203 3.23 24.82 24.21
N THR A 204 2.07 24.79 24.87
CA THR A 204 1.66 25.81 25.85
C THR A 204 2.60 25.91 27.05
N PRO A 205 2.93 24.82 27.79
CA PRO A 205 3.86 24.91 28.91
C PRO A 205 5.28 25.23 28.47
N LEU A 206 5.74 24.74 27.29
CA LEU A 206 7.05 25.08 26.75
C LEU A 206 7.16 26.56 26.42
N THR A 207 6.12 27.18 25.86
CA THR A 207 6.06 28.62 25.60
C THR A 207 6.10 29.41 26.93
N SER A 208 5.41 28.95 27.96
CA SER A 208 5.46 29.57 29.29
C SER A 208 6.86 29.48 29.90
N ILE A 209 7.51 28.32 29.82
CA ILE A 209 8.90 28.15 30.28
C ILE A 209 9.83 29.10 29.51
N ARG A 210 9.69 29.20 28.19
CA ARG A 210 10.46 30.09 27.34
C ARG A 210 10.36 31.54 27.82
N LEU A 211 9.15 32.05 28.08
CA LEU A 211 8.92 33.40 28.57
C LEU A 211 9.59 33.67 29.95
N VAL A 212 9.54 32.69 30.84
CA VAL A 212 10.21 32.80 32.16
C VAL A 212 11.73 32.84 31.94
N VAL A 213 12.29 31.97 31.12
CA VAL A 213 13.73 31.92 30.81
C VAL A 213 14.21 33.20 30.15
N GLU A 214 13.41 33.76 29.22
CA GLU A 214 13.70 35.04 28.54
C GLU A 214 13.68 36.20 29.51
N THR A 215 12.76 36.19 30.47
CA THR A 215 12.70 37.20 31.53
C THR A 215 13.91 37.11 32.46
N LEU A 216 14.37 35.91 32.80
CA LEU A 216 15.57 35.68 33.61
C LEU A 216 16.87 36.07 32.88
N GLN A 217 16.96 35.82 31.58
CA GLN A 217 18.12 36.14 30.76
C GLN A 217 18.49 37.63 30.85
N ASN A 218 17.49 38.51 30.88
CA ASN A 218 17.66 39.97 30.96
C ASN A 218 17.94 40.51 32.38
N ARG A 219 17.87 39.61 33.42
CA ARG A 219 18.01 40.04 34.85
C ARG A 219 19.18 39.44 35.59
N LEU A 220 19.92 38.50 34.97
CA LEU A 220 20.98 37.74 35.64
C LEU A 220 22.35 38.10 35.11
N ASP A 221 23.30 38.27 36.03
CA ASP A 221 24.69 38.50 35.76
C ASP A 221 25.47 37.21 35.46
N PRO A 222 26.63 37.26 34.78
CA PRO A 222 27.52 36.12 34.63
C PRO A 222 27.99 35.62 36.01
N PRO A 223 28.05 34.28 36.28
CA PRO A 223 27.99 33.17 35.32
C PRO A 223 26.59 32.56 35.09
N LEU A 224 25.56 33.02 35.82
CA LEU A 224 24.21 32.44 35.74
C LEU A 224 23.58 32.62 34.37
N ASN A 225 23.84 33.73 33.68
CA ASN A 225 23.36 33.97 32.32
C ASN A 225 23.76 32.87 31.31
N ARG A 226 24.91 32.21 31.48
CA ARG A 226 25.30 31.07 30.60
C ARG A 226 24.34 29.89 30.77
N TRP A 227 23.89 29.61 31.99
CA TRP A 227 22.96 28.51 32.24
C TRP A 227 21.58 28.81 31.69
N VAL A 228 21.14 30.08 31.83
CA VAL A 228 19.86 30.53 31.27
C VAL A 228 19.87 30.49 29.75
N ASN A 229 20.94 30.91 29.10
CA ASN A 229 21.12 30.78 27.64
C ASN A 229 21.06 29.33 27.18
N ARG A 230 21.70 28.41 27.92
CA ARG A 230 21.62 26.98 27.62
C ARG A 230 20.22 26.42 27.81
N LEU A 231 19.52 26.84 28.86
CA LEU A 231 18.14 26.45 29.09
C LEU A 231 17.23 26.95 27.97
N MET A 232 17.40 28.20 27.51
CA MET A 232 16.67 28.75 26.38
C MET A 232 16.87 27.91 25.12
N GLN A 233 18.11 27.54 24.79
CA GLN A 233 18.42 26.69 23.64
C GLN A 233 17.72 25.33 23.72
N GLU A 234 17.66 24.69 24.90
CA GLU A 234 16.99 23.42 25.07
C GLU A 234 15.45 23.55 24.98
N VAL A 235 14.87 24.65 25.47
CA VAL A 235 13.44 24.94 25.35
C VAL A 235 13.08 25.17 23.88
N ASP A 236 13.82 26.00 23.16
CA ASP A 236 13.62 26.23 21.72
C ASP A 236 13.77 24.92 20.92
N ARG A 237 14.72 24.09 21.30
CA ARG A 237 14.89 22.77 20.71
C ARG A 237 13.69 21.88 20.91
N LEU A 238 13.11 21.84 22.15
CA LEU A 238 11.91 21.05 22.45
C LEU A 238 10.69 21.55 21.68
N ILE A 239 10.51 22.87 21.58
CA ILE A 239 9.41 23.47 20.81
C ILE A 239 9.51 23.02 19.34
N ASN A 240 10.70 23.17 18.72
CA ASN A 240 10.92 22.78 17.34
C ASN A 240 10.72 21.26 17.12
N LEU A 241 11.11 20.43 18.10
CA LEU A 241 10.94 18.99 18.04
C LEU A 241 9.45 18.59 18.06
N VAL A 242 8.67 19.17 18.98
CA VAL A 242 7.24 18.95 19.09
C VAL A 242 6.52 19.42 17.81
N GLN A 243 6.92 20.56 17.27
CA GLN A 243 6.34 21.10 16.04
C GLN A 243 6.63 20.23 14.81
N SER A 244 7.89 19.82 14.64
CA SER A 244 8.28 18.93 13.54
C SER A 244 7.58 17.56 13.63
N TRP A 245 7.39 17.06 14.84
CA TRP A 245 6.68 15.80 15.05
C TRP A 245 5.19 15.90 14.70
N LEU A 246 4.55 17.02 15.09
CA LEU A 246 3.16 17.30 14.74
C LEU A 246 2.97 17.37 13.21
N GLU A 247 3.86 18.09 12.52
CA GLU A 247 3.84 18.20 11.05
C GLU A 247 3.95 16.83 10.37
N LEU A 248 4.86 15.99 10.84
CA LEU A 248 5.00 14.61 10.33
C LEU A 248 3.73 13.79 10.49
N THR A 249 3.12 13.85 11.67
CA THR A 249 1.91 13.08 11.97
C THR A 249 0.73 13.54 11.11
N GLN A 250 0.58 14.85 10.91
CA GLN A 250 -0.47 15.40 10.03
C GLN A 250 -0.28 15.00 8.56
N MET A 251 0.95 14.96 8.06
CA MET A 251 1.25 14.54 6.69
C MET A 251 0.98 13.06 6.45
N GLU A 252 1.17 12.20 7.46
CA GLU A 252 0.86 10.77 7.35
C GLU A 252 -0.62 10.49 7.27
N ALA A 253 -1.43 11.26 8.02
CA ALA A 253 -2.88 11.09 8.06
C ALA A 253 -3.54 11.35 6.69
N ASN A 254 -3.04 12.34 5.92
CA ASN A 254 -3.58 12.71 4.61
C ASN A 254 -2.51 13.26 3.66
N PRO A 255 -1.68 12.38 3.05
CA PRO A 255 -0.55 12.83 2.25
C PRO A 255 -0.90 13.72 1.07
N MET A 256 -2.04 13.50 0.41
CA MET A 256 -2.42 14.22 -0.83
C MET A 256 -3.44 15.36 -0.63
N MET A 257 -4.18 15.39 0.49
CA MET A 257 -5.27 16.38 0.65
C MET A 257 -4.82 17.78 1.07
N GLN A 258 -3.54 17.99 1.40
CA GLN A 258 -3.03 19.25 1.97
C GLN A 258 -1.97 19.96 1.11
N LEU A 259 -1.73 19.49 -0.13
CA LEU A 259 -0.73 20.13 -1.00
C LEU A 259 -1.37 21.27 -1.79
N HIS A 260 -0.83 22.48 -1.63
CA HIS A 260 -1.12 23.64 -2.49
C HIS A 260 -0.15 23.65 -3.66
N LEU A 261 -0.53 22.97 -4.75
CA LEU A 261 0.34 22.80 -5.92
C LEU A 261 0.34 24.05 -6.78
N GLU A 262 1.50 24.70 -6.87
CA GLU A 262 1.77 25.86 -7.72
C GLU A 262 2.95 25.58 -8.66
N VAL A 263 3.08 26.40 -9.72
CA VAL A 263 4.24 26.36 -10.61
C VAL A 263 5.42 27.00 -9.89
N LEU A 264 6.47 26.23 -9.66
CA LEU A 264 7.63 26.60 -8.86
C LEU A 264 8.91 26.51 -9.70
N GLU A 265 9.71 27.56 -9.73
CA GLU A 265 11.03 27.53 -10.31
C GLU A 265 12.05 27.03 -9.27
N VAL A 266 12.66 25.89 -9.58
CA VAL A 266 13.55 25.18 -8.63
C VAL A 266 14.79 25.99 -8.25
N ARG A 267 15.42 26.66 -9.22
CA ARG A 267 16.64 27.44 -8.97
C ARG A 267 16.39 28.61 -8.03
N SER A 268 15.33 29.38 -8.26
CA SER A 268 14.94 30.51 -7.42
C SER A 268 14.62 30.08 -6.00
N LEU A 269 13.94 28.94 -5.83
CA LEU A 269 13.66 28.39 -4.52
C LEU A 269 14.93 28.01 -3.77
N ILE A 270 15.85 27.29 -4.42
CA ILE A 270 17.14 26.90 -3.82
C ILE A 270 17.95 28.13 -3.42
N ALA A 271 17.97 29.16 -4.27
CA ALA A 271 18.65 30.43 -3.98
C ALA A 271 18.06 31.11 -2.73
N SER A 272 16.73 31.16 -2.60
CA SER A 272 16.04 31.72 -1.44
C SER A 272 16.35 30.95 -0.14
N VAL A 273 16.43 29.61 -0.21
CA VAL A 273 16.83 28.80 0.94
C VAL A 273 18.29 29.07 1.32
N TRP A 274 19.18 29.17 0.33
CA TRP A 274 20.60 29.46 0.56
C TRP A 274 20.80 30.82 1.21
N GLU A 275 20.08 31.83 0.78
CA GLU A 275 20.07 33.17 1.38
C GLU A 275 19.61 33.13 2.85
N THR A 276 18.58 32.34 3.16
CA THR A 276 18.12 32.14 4.54
C THR A 276 19.21 31.50 5.43
N LEU A 277 20.03 30.63 4.87
CA LEU A 277 21.13 29.97 5.58
C LEU A 277 22.46 30.75 5.54
N GLU A 278 22.48 31.94 4.93
CA GLU A 278 23.72 32.77 4.75
C GLU A 278 24.50 32.97 6.05
N PRO A 279 23.91 33.27 7.21
CA PRO A 279 24.68 33.44 8.45
C PRO A 279 25.49 32.19 8.85
N LEU A 280 24.98 30.98 8.51
CA LEU A 280 25.66 29.72 8.80
C LEU A 280 26.73 29.40 7.75
N THR A 281 26.48 29.69 6.48
CA THR A 281 27.39 29.43 5.36
C THR A 281 28.60 30.37 5.41
N GLN A 282 28.40 31.65 5.69
CA GLN A 282 29.47 32.63 5.88
C GLN A 282 30.39 32.24 7.04
N LYS A 283 29.85 31.82 8.18
CA LYS A 283 30.64 31.41 9.35
C LYS A 283 31.55 30.21 9.03
N ARG A 284 31.13 29.34 8.11
CA ARG A 284 31.85 28.13 7.71
C ARG A 284 32.58 28.28 6.37
N HIS A 285 32.49 29.42 5.69
CA HIS A 285 33.06 29.68 4.36
C HIS A 285 32.65 28.64 3.31
N LEU A 286 31.36 28.25 3.32
CA LEU A 286 30.82 27.29 2.38
C LEU A 286 30.26 28.02 1.15
N SER A 287 30.37 27.37 -0.02
CA SER A 287 29.80 27.84 -1.27
C SER A 287 28.76 26.84 -1.79
N LEU A 288 27.84 27.31 -2.64
CA LEU A 288 26.88 26.52 -3.35
C LEU A 288 27.18 26.56 -4.85
N ASP A 289 27.25 25.40 -5.48
CA ASP A 289 27.34 25.26 -6.93
C ASP A 289 26.09 24.61 -7.46
N TYR A 290 25.38 25.31 -8.35
CA TYR A 290 24.15 24.81 -8.97
C TYR A 290 24.37 24.53 -10.44
N SER A 291 24.15 23.29 -10.87
CA SER A 291 24.18 22.86 -12.27
C SER A 291 22.83 22.31 -12.69
N GLY A 292 22.18 22.97 -13.64
CA GLY A 292 20.86 22.58 -14.15
C GLY A 292 20.32 23.61 -15.16
N ALA A 293 19.18 23.30 -15.77
CA ALA A 293 18.50 24.23 -16.67
C ALA A 293 18.07 25.50 -15.92
N GLU A 294 18.20 26.67 -16.58
CA GLU A 294 17.90 27.97 -15.96
C GLU A 294 16.42 28.14 -15.61
N ASN A 295 15.50 27.56 -16.40
CA ASN A 295 14.04 27.72 -16.21
C ASN A 295 13.38 26.37 -15.88
N LEU A 296 13.89 25.66 -14.89
CA LEU A 296 13.33 24.39 -14.47
C LEU A 296 12.13 24.61 -13.54
N CYS A 297 10.92 24.42 -14.08
CA CYS A 297 9.68 24.58 -13.34
C CYS A 297 9.02 23.24 -13.05
N ILE A 298 8.49 23.09 -11.84
CA ILE A 298 7.67 21.93 -11.41
C ILE A 298 6.37 22.43 -10.78
N LYS A 299 5.34 21.58 -10.78
CA LYS A 299 4.11 21.82 -10.04
C LYS A 299 4.20 21.15 -8.68
N ALA A 300 4.44 21.92 -7.64
CA ALA A 300 4.66 21.43 -6.29
C ALA A 300 4.15 22.45 -5.26
N ASP A 301 4.10 22.08 -4.00
CA ASP A 301 3.80 23.01 -2.89
C ASP A 301 5.07 23.78 -2.53
N PRO A 302 5.14 25.12 -2.75
CA PRO A 302 6.36 25.90 -2.54
C PRO A 302 6.85 25.85 -1.11
N ALA A 303 5.97 25.91 -0.12
CA ALA A 303 6.32 25.91 1.29
C ALA A 303 6.93 24.57 1.71
N ARG A 304 6.37 23.47 1.20
CA ARG A 304 6.85 22.11 1.49
C ARG A 304 8.19 21.83 0.79
N ILE A 305 8.33 22.19 -0.46
CA ILE A 305 9.62 22.02 -1.18
C ILE A 305 10.70 22.93 -0.59
N TYR A 306 10.35 24.15 -0.16
CA TYR A 306 11.27 25.01 0.61
C TYR A 306 11.77 24.30 1.86
N GLN A 307 10.89 23.66 2.62
CA GLN A 307 11.24 22.89 3.82
C GLN A 307 12.15 21.69 3.51
N VAL A 308 11.96 21.02 2.36
CA VAL A 308 12.86 19.96 1.89
C VAL A 308 14.28 20.48 1.73
N PHE A 309 14.43 21.55 0.94
CA PHE A 309 15.77 22.10 0.70
C PHE A 309 16.39 22.72 1.96
N LEU A 310 15.59 23.34 2.83
CA LEU A 310 16.05 23.85 4.10
C LEU A 310 16.66 22.74 4.98
N ASN A 311 15.96 21.60 5.10
CA ASN A 311 16.44 20.47 5.89
C ASN A 311 17.68 19.83 5.28
N LEU A 312 17.73 19.66 3.95
CA LEU A 312 18.87 19.06 3.27
C LEU A 312 20.11 19.96 3.32
N LEU A 313 19.95 21.24 3.00
CA LEU A 313 21.08 22.20 3.02
C LEU A 313 21.58 22.47 4.43
N ASP A 314 20.71 22.58 5.42
CA ASP A 314 21.12 22.71 6.83
C ASP A 314 21.94 21.50 7.29
N ASN A 315 21.54 20.28 6.89
CA ASN A 315 22.34 19.09 7.16
C ASN A 315 23.70 19.15 6.45
N SER A 316 23.73 19.47 5.15
CA SER A 316 24.97 19.56 4.39
C SER A 316 25.95 20.63 4.97
N ILE A 317 25.42 21.78 5.40
CA ILE A 317 26.20 22.83 6.08
C ILE A 317 26.75 22.33 7.42
N LYS A 318 25.99 21.55 8.19
CA LYS A 318 26.43 21.03 9.48
C LYS A 318 27.54 20.00 9.37
N TYR A 319 27.49 19.16 8.35
CA TYR A 319 28.40 18.01 8.23
C TYR A 319 29.58 18.24 7.29
N SER A 320 29.53 19.26 6.39
CA SER A 320 30.63 19.59 5.51
C SER A 320 31.78 20.28 6.27
N PRO A 321 33.05 20.03 5.90
CA PRO A 321 34.20 20.76 6.38
C PRO A 321 34.13 22.25 5.99
N PRO A 322 34.70 23.16 6.77
CA PRO A 322 34.79 24.59 6.39
C PRO A 322 35.56 24.79 5.07
N GLY A 323 35.09 25.74 4.25
CA GLY A 323 35.75 26.11 2.99
C GLY A 323 35.44 25.18 1.81
N THR A 324 34.46 24.25 1.95
CA THR A 324 34.08 23.34 0.87
C THR A 324 32.88 23.86 0.09
N CYS A 325 32.53 23.15 -1.00
CA CYS A 325 31.40 23.46 -1.87
C CYS A 325 30.31 22.36 -1.73
N ILE A 326 29.06 22.79 -1.65
CA ILE A 326 27.87 21.91 -1.76
C ILE A 326 27.39 21.99 -3.20
N GLN A 327 27.18 20.84 -3.85
CA GLN A 327 26.76 20.77 -5.24
C GLN A 327 25.29 20.37 -5.35
N ILE A 328 24.54 21.06 -6.20
CA ILE A 328 23.18 20.70 -6.57
C ILE A 328 23.12 20.54 -8.09
N GLN A 329 22.73 19.34 -8.54
CA GLN A 329 22.56 19.02 -9.95
C GLN A 329 21.09 18.71 -10.21
N ALA A 330 20.46 19.44 -11.13
CA ALA A 330 19.05 19.25 -11.49
C ALA A 330 18.93 18.91 -12.98
N LYS A 331 18.29 17.77 -13.29
CA LYS A 331 18.09 17.30 -14.67
C LYS A 331 16.72 16.64 -14.83
N ILE A 332 16.18 16.68 -16.06
CA ILE A 332 14.95 15.99 -16.44
C ILE A 332 15.31 14.63 -17.03
N LEU A 333 14.76 13.57 -16.49
CA LEU A 333 14.90 12.21 -17.00
C LEU A 333 13.58 11.75 -17.66
N SER A 334 13.67 11.01 -18.76
CA SER A 334 12.53 10.32 -19.37
C SER A 334 12.57 8.88 -18.93
N VAL A 335 11.68 8.48 -18.02
CA VAL A 335 11.59 7.12 -17.47
C VAL A 335 10.46 6.37 -18.20
N LYS A 336 10.75 5.15 -18.69
CA LYS A 336 9.71 4.26 -19.21
C LYS A 336 9.14 3.44 -18.05
N ASP A 337 7.84 3.16 -18.11
CA ASP A 337 7.07 2.43 -17.08
C ASP A 337 7.67 1.05 -16.68
N THR A 338 8.53 0.48 -17.51
CA THR A 338 9.17 -0.83 -17.26
C THR A 338 10.33 -0.80 -16.27
N ASP A 339 10.88 0.39 -15.96
CA ASP A 339 12.08 0.52 -15.13
C ASP A 339 11.79 1.03 -13.70
N SER A 340 10.52 1.22 -13.35
CA SER A 340 10.13 1.75 -12.02
C SER A 340 10.09 0.66 -10.94
N SER A 341 11.26 0.10 -10.58
CA SER A 341 11.41 -0.80 -9.42
C SER A 341 11.35 -0.09 -8.05
N ASP A 342 11.26 1.23 -8.02
CA ASP A 342 11.57 2.04 -6.84
C ASP A 342 10.42 2.95 -6.34
N GLY A 343 9.19 2.47 -6.29
CA GLY A 343 8.11 3.15 -5.53
C GLY A 343 7.55 4.44 -6.14
N LEU A 344 8.00 4.84 -7.33
CA LEU A 344 7.43 5.98 -8.07
C LEU A 344 6.02 5.59 -8.57
N ARG A 345 4.99 6.24 -8.06
CA ARG A 345 3.59 6.02 -8.52
C ARG A 345 3.36 6.79 -9.82
N LEU A 346 3.67 6.18 -10.97
CA LEU A 346 3.39 6.74 -12.28
C LEU A 346 1.98 6.34 -12.70
N ALA A 347 1.04 7.29 -12.67
CA ALA A 347 -0.31 7.11 -13.19
C ALA A 347 -0.30 7.40 -14.71
N GLY A 348 0.00 6.40 -15.55
CA GLY A 348 -0.09 6.61 -17.00
C GLY A 348 0.48 5.45 -17.81
N GLY A 349 -0.38 4.74 -18.53
CA GLY A 349 0.02 3.66 -19.42
C GLY A 349 0.98 4.11 -20.52
N ASN A 350 1.97 3.31 -20.81
CA ASN A 350 2.88 3.24 -21.99
C ASN A 350 3.45 4.55 -22.58
N ARG A 351 3.35 5.71 -21.89
CA ARG A 351 4.01 6.96 -22.30
C ARG A 351 5.21 7.22 -21.38
N PRO A 352 6.36 7.66 -21.93
CA PRO A 352 7.51 8.04 -21.10
C PRO A 352 7.09 9.20 -20.19
N VAL A 353 7.21 8.98 -18.89
CA VAL A 353 6.96 10.01 -17.88
C VAL A 353 8.27 10.76 -17.67
N LYS A 354 8.20 12.09 -17.71
CA LYS A 354 9.34 12.93 -17.37
C LYS A 354 9.40 13.08 -15.86
N VAL A 355 10.58 12.90 -15.33
CA VAL A 355 10.87 12.98 -13.90
C VAL A 355 11.99 14.01 -13.70
N LEU A 356 11.78 14.94 -12.79
CA LEU A 356 12.85 15.81 -12.32
C LEU A 356 13.71 15.07 -11.31
N GLU A 357 14.99 14.91 -11.61
CA GLU A 357 15.97 14.39 -10.68
C GLU A 357 16.84 15.55 -10.16
N ILE A 358 16.93 15.64 -8.83
CA ILE A 358 17.79 16.60 -8.13
C ILE A 358 18.77 15.82 -7.25
N ASN A 359 20.05 16.03 -7.50
CA ASN A 359 21.14 15.43 -6.73
C ASN A 359 21.78 16.54 -5.89
N LEU A 360 21.77 16.38 -4.58
CA LEU A 360 22.45 17.25 -3.62
C LEU A 360 23.63 16.48 -3.04
N ILE A 361 24.83 16.98 -3.26
CA ILE A 361 26.09 16.32 -2.88
C ILE A 361 26.86 17.25 -1.96
N ASP A 362 27.23 16.78 -0.79
CA ASP A 362 28.05 17.50 0.15
C ASP A 362 29.49 16.94 0.21
N SER A 363 30.37 17.67 0.87
CA SER A 363 31.77 17.26 1.07
C SER A 363 32.00 16.68 2.48
N GLY A 364 30.96 16.19 3.14
CA GLY A 364 31.01 15.62 4.49
C GLY A 364 31.65 14.23 4.54
N LEU A 365 31.48 13.55 5.66
CA LEU A 365 32.02 12.20 5.86
C LEU A 365 31.12 11.11 5.29
N GLY A 366 29.99 11.48 4.63
CA GLY A 366 28.99 10.55 4.16
C GLY A 366 28.29 9.77 5.29
N PHE A 367 27.56 8.75 4.89
CA PHE A 367 26.85 7.82 5.78
C PHE A 367 27.66 6.54 5.98
N SER A 368 27.54 5.89 7.12
CA SER A 368 28.04 4.52 7.24
C SER A 368 27.11 3.56 6.51
N GLU A 369 27.59 2.41 6.05
CA GLU A 369 26.75 1.40 5.40
C GLU A 369 25.64 0.91 6.32
N ALA A 370 25.90 0.84 7.64
CA ALA A 370 24.92 0.45 8.65
C ALA A 370 23.83 1.53 8.87
N ASP A 371 24.16 2.82 8.66
CA ASP A 371 23.22 3.92 8.86
C ASP A 371 22.28 4.12 7.65
N LEU A 372 22.74 3.84 6.42
CA LEU A 372 22.00 4.11 5.18
C LEU A 372 20.55 3.61 5.16
N PRO A 373 20.22 2.39 5.61
CA PRO A 373 18.84 1.91 5.64
C PRO A 373 17.93 2.67 6.62
N HIS A 374 18.52 3.33 7.63
CA HIS A 374 17.81 3.90 8.77
C HIS A 374 17.76 5.43 8.80
N ILE A 375 18.49 6.13 7.92
CA ILE A 375 18.63 7.59 7.97
C ILE A 375 17.32 8.37 7.80
N PHE A 376 16.31 7.76 7.19
CA PHE A 376 14.96 8.33 7.04
C PHE A 376 14.01 7.95 8.18
N GLU A 377 14.43 7.06 9.09
CA GLU A 377 13.66 6.74 10.27
C GLU A 377 13.59 7.93 11.24
N ARG A 378 12.48 8.05 11.93
CA ARG A 378 12.26 9.13 12.90
C ARG A 378 13.21 9.00 14.08
N PHE A 379 13.75 10.12 14.52
CA PHE A 379 14.69 10.21 15.64
C PHE A 379 16.00 9.44 15.42
N TYR A 380 16.20 8.85 14.24
CA TYR A 380 17.44 8.16 13.94
C TYR A 380 18.63 9.13 13.84
N ARG A 381 19.75 8.73 14.41
CA ARG A 381 21.00 9.47 14.39
C ARG A 381 22.16 8.48 14.37
N GLY A 382 22.98 8.54 13.35
CA GLY A 382 24.16 7.70 13.23
C GLY A 382 25.18 7.94 14.37
N ASP A 383 25.95 6.93 14.71
CA ASP A 383 26.87 6.96 15.85
C ASP A 383 27.93 8.07 15.77
N LYS A 384 28.38 8.42 14.56
CA LYS A 384 29.32 9.54 14.33
C LYS A 384 28.71 10.92 14.65
N ALA A 385 27.39 11.05 14.56
CA ALA A 385 26.68 12.28 14.93
C ALA A 385 26.46 12.37 16.45
N ARG A 386 26.37 11.22 17.16
CA ARG A 386 26.26 11.14 18.62
C ARG A 386 27.58 11.53 19.31
N THR A 387 28.71 10.99 18.86
CA THR A 387 30.03 11.25 19.46
C THR A 387 30.52 12.69 19.29
N ARG A 388 30.16 13.38 18.18
CA ARG A 388 30.45 14.80 18.01
C ARG A 388 29.61 15.71 18.91
N SER A 389 28.38 15.31 19.25
CA SER A 389 27.48 16.03 20.16
C SER A 389 27.99 16.02 21.61
N GLU A 390 28.65 14.94 22.03
CA GLU A 390 29.18 14.80 23.40
C GLU A 390 30.50 15.54 23.59
N ASN A 391 31.31 15.69 22.53
CA ASN A 391 32.66 16.34 22.62
C ASN A 391 32.66 17.86 22.38
N ASN A 392 31.57 18.46 21.89
CA ASN A 392 31.47 19.89 21.66
C ASN A 392 30.71 20.60 22.78
N SER A 393 31.42 21.04 23.82
CA SER A 393 30.89 21.85 24.93
C SER A 393 30.48 23.29 24.53
N LEU A 394 30.55 23.67 23.28
CA LEU A 394 30.21 25.00 22.76
C LEU A 394 29.18 24.90 21.62
N GLY A 395 27.92 24.92 21.99
CA GLY A 395 26.87 25.51 21.15
C GLY A 395 26.56 24.89 19.78
N THR A 396 26.91 23.62 19.50
CA THR A 396 26.55 22.97 18.23
C THR A 396 25.08 22.57 18.28
N ILE A 397 24.27 23.14 17.41
CA ILE A 397 22.85 22.82 17.24
C ILE A 397 22.75 21.34 16.87
N VAL A 398 22.34 20.54 17.84
CA VAL A 398 22.16 19.09 17.69
C VAL A 398 20.86 18.88 16.91
N GLY A 399 20.94 18.28 15.71
CA GLY A 399 19.76 17.92 14.93
C GLY A 399 18.84 16.94 15.68
N ASN A 400 17.54 17.10 15.51
CA ASN A 400 16.50 16.33 16.24
C ASN A 400 16.25 14.94 15.65
N GLY A 401 16.90 14.57 14.53
CA GLY A 401 16.66 13.29 13.83
C GLY A 401 15.31 13.19 13.11
N LEU A 402 14.63 14.34 12.91
CA LEU A 402 13.35 14.41 12.20
C LEU A 402 13.48 15.02 10.79
N GLY A 403 14.56 15.74 10.49
CA GLY A 403 14.68 16.47 9.23
C GLY A 403 14.60 15.60 7.99
N LEU A 404 15.30 14.46 7.95
CA LEU A 404 15.29 13.55 6.81
C LEU A 404 13.97 12.77 6.68
N SER A 405 13.33 12.42 7.78
CA SER A 405 12.00 11.80 7.73
C SER A 405 10.92 12.77 7.23
N ILE A 406 11.02 14.06 7.57
CA ILE A 406 10.16 15.12 7.00
C ILE A 406 10.39 15.24 5.48
N VAL A 407 11.65 15.26 5.05
CA VAL A 407 11.99 15.30 3.62
C VAL A 407 11.38 14.14 2.87
N GLN A 408 11.56 12.92 3.36
CA GLN A 408 10.99 11.72 2.74
C GLN A 408 9.47 11.81 2.63
N GLN A 409 8.80 12.23 3.70
CA GLN A 409 7.34 12.35 3.73
C GLN A 409 6.82 13.38 2.72
N ILE A 410 7.47 14.56 2.63
CA ILE A 410 7.10 15.59 1.67
C ILE A 410 7.29 15.09 0.23
N ILE A 411 8.42 14.45 -0.08
CA ILE A 411 8.69 13.94 -1.41
C ILE A 411 7.70 12.85 -1.81
N VAL A 412 7.38 11.92 -0.89
CA VAL A 412 6.37 10.87 -1.11
C VAL A 412 4.97 11.48 -1.30
N ALA A 413 4.60 12.51 -0.54
CA ALA A 413 3.33 13.23 -0.71
C ALA A 413 3.20 13.88 -2.11
N HIS A 414 4.32 14.31 -2.71
CA HIS A 414 4.37 14.82 -4.08
C HIS A 414 4.47 13.70 -5.15
N GLY A 415 4.31 12.43 -4.76
CA GLY A 415 4.42 11.28 -5.67
C GLY A 415 5.85 10.97 -6.12
N GLY A 416 6.85 11.53 -5.45
CA GLY A 416 8.26 11.36 -5.73
C GLY A 416 8.94 10.27 -4.88
N SER A 417 10.25 10.14 -5.05
CA SER A 417 11.11 9.27 -4.25
C SER A 417 12.41 9.98 -3.85
N ILE A 418 12.98 9.56 -2.74
CA ILE A 418 14.29 10.04 -2.27
C ILE A 418 15.18 8.85 -1.90
N LYS A 419 16.46 8.94 -2.28
CA LYS A 419 17.50 7.98 -1.94
C LYS A 419 18.71 8.71 -1.37
N ALA A 420 19.42 8.03 -0.49
CA ALA A 420 20.69 8.52 0.04
C ALA A 420 21.81 7.54 -0.28
N MET A 421 22.93 8.07 -0.64
CA MET A 421 24.13 7.36 -1.03
C MET A 421 25.36 8.14 -0.55
N ASN A 422 26.53 7.57 -0.75
CA ASN A 422 27.79 8.30 -0.63
C ASN A 422 28.33 8.61 -2.02
N ASP A 423 28.79 9.83 -2.22
CA ASP A 423 29.40 10.21 -3.48
C ASP A 423 30.75 9.49 -3.66
N PRO A 424 30.95 8.78 -4.79
CA PRO A 424 32.18 8.01 -5.00
C PRO A 424 33.46 8.85 -5.15
N GLU A 425 33.31 10.13 -5.51
CA GLU A 425 34.47 11.02 -5.72
C GLU A 425 34.89 11.73 -4.42
N THR A 426 33.93 12.28 -3.69
CA THR A 426 34.18 13.07 -2.47
C THR A 426 34.03 12.24 -1.19
N GLY A 427 33.34 11.11 -1.24
CA GLY A 427 32.93 10.34 -0.07
C GLY A 427 31.87 11.02 0.76
N GLY A 428 31.35 12.18 0.35
CA GLY A 428 30.32 12.96 1.02
C GLY A 428 28.92 12.37 0.88
N ALA A 429 27.96 12.94 1.58
CA ALA A 429 26.57 12.50 1.46
C ALA A 429 25.97 12.97 0.13
N TRP A 430 25.33 12.03 -0.55
CA TRP A 430 24.60 12.27 -1.79
C TRP A 430 23.12 11.94 -1.59
N MET A 431 22.28 12.96 -1.69
CA MET A 431 20.82 12.86 -1.62
C MET A 431 20.25 13.02 -3.03
N GLN A 432 19.60 11.95 -3.54
CA GLN A 432 18.95 11.93 -4.83
C GLN A 432 17.44 12.00 -4.64
N LEU A 433 16.82 13.06 -5.16
CA LEU A 433 15.38 13.29 -5.15
C LEU A 433 14.84 13.09 -6.57
N GLN A 434 13.70 12.45 -6.68
CA GLN A 434 12.98 12.31 -7.93
C GLN A 434 11.53 12.77 -7.73
N LEU A 435 11.10 13.73 -8.54
CA LEU A 435 9.74 14.27 -8.53
C LEU A 435 9.11 14.10 -9.91
N PRO A 436 7.84 13.68 -10.00
CA PRO A 436 7.16 13.60 -11.27
C PRO A 436 7.01 14.99 -11.87
N GLU A 437 7.42 15.17 -13.13
CA GLU A 437 7.24 16.42 -13.87
C GLU A 437 5.77 16.55 -14.29
N VAL A 438 5.06 17.45 -13.64
CA VAL A 438 3.75 17.90 -14.12
C VAL A 438 3.92 19.26 -14.81
N MET A 439 4.09 19.26 -16.13
CA MET A 439 4.09 20.40 -17.07
C MET A 439 5.39 21.20 -17.28
N ALA A 440 6.13 20.82 -18.31
CA ALA A 440 7.17 21.68 -18.91
C ALA A 440 6.68 22.53 -20.11
N ASN A 441 5.37 22.64 -20.41
CA ASN A 441 4.90 23.20 -21.68
C ASN A 441 3.97 24.42 -21.61
N TYR A 442 3.93 25.19 -20.50
CA TYR A 442 3.00 26.35 -20.43
C TYR A 442 3.62 27.73 -20.58
N LEU A 443 4.95 27.85 -20.82
CA LEU A 443 5.58 29.18 -20.98
C LEU A 443 5.98 29.51 -22.42
N SER A 444 5.58 28.71 -23.45
CA SER A 444 5.93 29.01 -24.85
C SER A 444 4.76 29.32 -25.78
N GLU A 445 3.50 29.30 -25.34
CA GLU A 445 2.36 29.49 -26.27
C GLU A 445 1.44 30.70 -25.98
N ASP A 446 1.60 31.44 -24.88
CA ASP A 446 0.72 32.57 -24.57
C ASP A 446 1.36 33.98 -24.71
N TYR A 447 2.49 34.12 -25.37
CA TYR A 447 3.01 35.44 -25.83
C TYR A 447 3.54 35.34 -27.25
N SER A 448 2.59 35.23 -28.22
CA SER A 448 2.82 35.63 -29.61
C SER A 448 1.52 36.14 -30.23
#